data_bc53283285ed925a9c191cf3e121e281
#
_entry.id   bc53283285ed925a9c191cf3e121e281
#
_cell.length_a   1.000
_cell.length_b   1.000
_cell.length_c   1.000
_cell.angle_alpha   90.00
_cell.angle_beta   90.00
_cell.angle_gamma   90.00
#
_symmetry.space_group_name_H-M   'P 1'
#
loop_
_entity.id
_entity.type
_entity.pdbx_description
1 polymer ?
#
loop_
_entity_poly.entity_id
_entity_poly.type
_entity_poly.pdbx_seq_one_letter_code
_entity_poly.pdbx_strand_id
1 'polypeptide(L)'
;MDIQPTNQSDKHASKGVVLVAFGKPQYYWAAYNLAYSIKRFNKVLQIALICDSQERATYYCHDLTNVIDVYVELPEQHIYTNKKLDPGKAKVLLYDYLPYHNNLYLDVDAVCLKDLQPLIDQLIENNAEYATHVVGEHTIDKGRDFKQMQWAWADQLWQHFGLVKSDKIYAINSSIQFIQKCEKAEAIYRMAADMYINNPMPLNKLRMKWGGGQPDELYFNVSFGKNKFKPYEVNAICFQMNREFTFSQIEEQFYLMSYYGGKGFTPTFYTDWLDRKLKAWMQEDGIQHKYFIHRITDHKHADPKR
;
A
#
# COMPACT_ATOMS: atom_id res chain seq x y z
N MET A 1 -16.24 26.28 4.21
CA MET A 1 -14.89 26.69 4.59
C MET A 1 -14.06 26.68 3.33
N ASP A 2 -13.73 27.86 2.82
CA ASP A 2 -12.95 28.02 1.60
C ASP A 2 -11.48 27.68 1.91
N ILE A 3 -11.00 26.58 1.35
CA ILE A 3 -9.57 26.24 1.37
C ILE A 3 -8.91 27.15 0.34
N GLN A 4 -8.15 28.15 0.80
CA GLN A 4 -7.38 29.01 -0.09
C GLN A 4 -6.32 28.18 -0.83
N PRO A 5 -6.10 28.43 -2.14
CA PRO A 5 -5.07 27.72 -2.90
C PRO A 5 -3.68 28.12 -2.39
N THR A 6 -2.94 27.14 -1.88
CA THR A 6 -1.54 27.26 -1.50
C THR A 6 -0.68 27.67 -2.70
N ASN A 7 0.26 28.60 -2.51
CA ASN A 7 1.16 29.14 -3.52
C ASN A 7 1.88 28.05 -4.31
N GLN A 8 1.98 28.22 -5.64
CA GLN A 8 2.63 27.28 -6.55
C GLN A 8 4.13 27.00 -6.26
N SER A 9 4.82 27.87 -5.51
CA SER A 9 6.22 27.68 -5.14
C SER A 9 6.48 26.59 -4.10
N ASP A 10 5.48 26.26 -3.28
CA ASP A 10 5.64 25.26 -2.20
C ASP A 10 5.38 23.81 -2.65
N LYS A 11 4.84 23.61 -3.86
CA LYS A 11 4.48 22.29 -4.39
C LYS A 11 5.68 21.34 -4.62
N HIS A 12 6.86 21.88 -4.88
CA HIS A 12 8.06 21.08 -5.13
C HIS A 12 8.77 20.59 -3.85
N ALA A 13 8.45 21.16 -2.71
CA ALA A 13 9.15 20.87 -1.44
C ALA A 13 8.55 19.72 -0.64
N SER A 14 7.25 19.42 -0.77
CA SER A 14 6.63 18.43 0.12
C SER A 14 6.70 17.02 -0.43
N LYS A 15 7.44 16.16 0.25
CA LYS A 15 7.53 14.72 -0.02
C LYS A 15 7.52 13.93 1.29
N GLY A 16 6.96 12.72 1.25
CA GLY A 16 6.91 11.89 2.45
C GLY A 16 6.35 10.50 2.19
N VAL A 17 6.39 9.68 3.22
CA VAL A 17 5.79 8.35 3.24
C VAL A 17 4.37 8.44 3.76
N VAL A 18 3.48 7.66 3.16
CA VAL A 18 2.07 7.56 3.54
C VAL A 18 1.75 6.13 3.92
N LEU A 19 1.26 5.94 5.13
CA LEU A 19 0.79 4.67 5.67
C LEU A 19 -0.73 4.73 5.84
N VAL A 20 -1.40 3.57 5.73
CA VAL A 20 -2.85 3.47 5.98
C VAL A 20 -3.11 2.38 7.00
N ALA A 21 -3.73 2.75 8.13
CA ALA A 21 -4.14 1.80 9.16
C ALA A 21 -5.46 2.23 9.79
N PHE A 22 -6.44 1.32 9.87
CA PHE A 22 -7.73 1.59 10.48
C PHE A 22 -8.42 0.30 10.96
N GLY A 23 -9.40 0.47 11.83
CA GLY A 23 -10.34 -0.56 12.26
C GLY A 23 -9.82 -1.50 13.32
N LYS A 24 -8.67 -2.18 13.14
CA LYS A 24 -8.17 -3.21 14.06
C LYS A 24 -6.81 -2.84 14.65
N PRO A 25 -6.55 -3.20 15.94
CA PRO A 25 -5.29 -2.88 16.63
C PRO A 25 -4.03 -3.32 15.87
N GLN A 26 -4.06 -4.52 15.25
CA GLN A 26 -2.90 -5.04 14.55
C GLN A 26 -2.43 -4.18 13.36
N TYR A 27 -3.32 -3.44 12.70
CA TYR A 27 -2.91 -2.54 11.62
C TYR A 27 -2.12 -1.34 12.15
N TYR A 28 -2.47 -0.83 13.34
CA TYR A 28 -1.71 0.25 13.99
C TYR A 28 -0.36 -0.23 14.51
N TRP A 29 -0.29 -1.47 15.00
CA TRP A 29 0.98 -2.09 15.42
C TRP A 29 1.91 -2.30 14.21
N ALA A 30 1.36 -2.75 13.07
CA ALA A 30 2.10 -2.86 11.83
C ALA A 30 2.59 -1.50 11.35
N ALA A 31 1.72 -0.49 11.36
CA ALA A 31 2.08 0.89 11.00
C ALA A 31 3.21 1.43 11.88
N TYR A 32 3.19 1.15 13.19
CA TYR A 32 4.27 1.53 14.10
C TYR A 32 5.60 0.87 13.73
N ASN A 33 5.60 -0.45 13.51
CA ASN A 33 6.82 -1.18 13.16
C ASN A 33 7.44 -0.66 11.86
N LEU A 34 6.60 -0.39 10.84
CA LEU A 34 7.07 0.17 9.58
C LEU A 34 7.57 1.60 9.77
N ALA A 35 6.81 2.47 10.43
CA ALA A 35 7.20 3.86 10.68
C ALA A 35 8.49 3.95 11.52
N TYR A 36 8.63 3.13 12.58
CA TYR A 36 9.85 3.03 13.37
C TYR A 36 11.04 2.63 12.49
N SER A 37 10.89 1.59 11.66
CA SER A 37 11.98 1.13 10.79
C SER A 37 12.37 2.20 9.75
N ILE A 38 11.43 3.00 9.25
CA ILE A 38 11.72 4.15 8.38
C ILE A 38 12.51 5.23 9.15
N LYS A 39 12.01 5.66 10.31
CA LYS A 39 12.64 6.69 11.14
C LYS A 39 14.05 6.29 11.62
N ARG A 40 14.32 5.00 11.79
CA ARG A 40 15.65 4.51 12.13
C ARG A 40 16.69 4.86 11.06
N PHE A 41 16.34 4.78 9.79
CA PHE A 41 17.25 5.10 8.68
C PHE A 41 17.24 6.58 8.33
N ASN A 42 16.09 7.25 8.49
CA ASN A 42 15.95 8.67 8.18
C ASN A 42 14.95 9.35 9.12
N LYS A 43 15.47 10.01 10.16
CA LYS A 43 14.66 10.68 11.20
C LYS A 43 13.88 11.88 10.68
N VAL A 44 14.33 12.52 9.58
CA VAL A 44 13.71 13.73 9.03
C VAL A 44 12.68 13.46 7.94
N LEU A 45 12.67 12.24 7.38
CA LEU A 45 11.67 11.86 6.38
C LEU A 45 10.28 11.88 7.00
N GLN A 46 9.38 12.68 6.42
CA GLN A 46 8.03 12.84 6.94
C GLN A 46 7.20 11.58 6.74
N ILE A 47 6.43 11.19 7.75
CA ILE A 47 5.53 10.02 7.70
C ILE A 47 4.12 10.49 8.07
N ALA A 48 3.17 10.26 7.17
CA ALA A 48 1.76 10.46 7.43
C ALA A 48 1.06 9.11 7.68
N LEU A 49 0.16 9.09 8.65
CA LEU A 49 -0.76 7.98 8.89
C LEU A 49 -2.18 8.41 8.53
N ILE A 50 -2.73 7.77 7.51
CA ILE A 50 -4.15 7.89 7.17
C ILE A 50 -4.91 6.82 7.97
N CYS A 51 -5.85 7.26 8.80
CA CYS A 51 -6.52 6.39 9.78
C CYS A 51 -8.01 6.78 9.95
N ASP A 52 -8.75 5.99 10.71
CA ASP A 52 -10.15 6.31 11.07
C ASP A 52 -10.24 7.48 12.06
N SER A 53 -9.33 7.56 13.06
CA SER A 53 -9.10 8.77 13.86
C SER A 53 -7.73 8.69 14.56
N GLN A 54 -7.14 9.86 14.83
CA GLN A 54 -5.91 9.95 15.60
C GLN A 54 -6.10 9.41 17.02
N GLU A 55 -7.23 9.72 17.66
CA GLU A 55 -7.55 9.22 18.99
C GLU A 55 -7.54 7.68 19.04
N ARG A 56 -8.19 7.05 18.07
CA ARG A 56 -8.24 5.58 17.98
C ARG A 56 -6.88 4.98 17.68
N ALA A 57 -6.12 5.57 16.77
CA ALA A 57 -4.78 5.12 16.44
C ALA A 57 -3.86 5.14 17.67
N THR A 58 -3.87 6.24 18.43
CA THR A 58 -3.06 6.39 19.64
C THR A 58 -3.59 5.56 20.82
N TYR A 59 -4.89 5.30 20.90
CA TYR A 59 -5.46 4.38 21.88
C TYR A 59 -4.95 2.94 21.69
N TYR A 60 -4.89 2.45 20.45
CA TYR A 60 -4.41 1.10 20.17
C TYR A 60 -2.89 0.99 20.14
N CYS A 61 -2.19 2.06 19.77
CA CYS A 61 -0.74 2.11 19.69
C CYS A 61 -0.21 3.50 20.04
N HIS A 62 -0.04 3.76 21.33
CA HIS A 62 0.45 5.07 21.81
C HIS A 62 1.81 5.44 21.22
N ASP A 63 2.68 4.46 20.98
CA ASP A 63 4.02 4.66 20.44
C ASP A 63 4.04 5.27 19.02
N LEU A 64 2.90 5.26 18.29
CA LEU A 64 2.76 5.97 17.01
C LEU A 64 3.04 7.46 17.12
N THR A 65 2.76 8.09 18.27
CA THR A 65 3.02 9.52 18.48
C THR A 65 4.51 9.88 18.36
N ASN A 66 5.41 8.91 18.49
CA ASN A 66 6.86 9.11 18.41
C ASN A 66 7.41 9.00 16.98
N VAL A 67 6.64 8.46 16.04
CA VAL A 67 7.13 8.11 14.70
C VAL A 67 6.26 8.64 13.56
N ILE A 68 5.05 9.12 13.86
CA ILE A 68 4.13 9.70 12.87
C ILE A 68 4.16 11.22 12.99
N ASP A 69 4.41 11.91 11.88
CA ASP A 69 4.47 13.36 11.82
C ASP A 69 3.10 14.00 11.52
N VAL A 70 2.26 13.31 10.71
CA VAL A 70 0.97 13.83 10.28
C VAL A 70 -0.10 12.74 10.39
N TYR A 71 -1.25 13.08 10.97
CA TYR A 71 -2.43 12.22 10.97
C TYR A 71 -3.48 12.79 10.00
N VAL A 72 -4.03 11.93 9.15
CA VAL A 72 -5.11 12.27 8.21
C VAL A 72 -6.28 11.33 8.48
N GLU A 73 -7.43 11.89 8.83
CA GLU A 73 -8.61 11.09 9.18
C GLU A 73 -9.47 10.76 7.96
N LEU A 74 -9.85 9.48 7.82
CA LEU A 74 -10.78 9.00 6.81
C LEU A 74 -12.20 8.99 7.36
N PRO A 75 -13.19 9.52 6.64
CA PRO A 75 -14.58 9.35 6.97
C PRO A 75 -15.00 7.86 7.02
N GLU A 76 -15.87 7.50 7.96
CA GLU A 76 -16.33 6.12 8.16
C GLU A 76 -16.88 5.48 6.88
N GLN A 77 -17.59 6.25 6.05
CA GLN A 77 -18.13 5.77 4.78
C GLN A 77 -17.04 5.37 3.76
N HIS A 78 -15.79 5.81 3.92
CA HIS A 78 -14.67 5.43 3.07
C HIS A 78 -13.91 4.21 3.58
N ILE A 79 -14.18 3.80 4.82
CA ILE A 79 -13.52 2.66 5.49
C ILE A 79 -14.40 1.42 5.46
N TYR A 80 -15.74 1.60 5.47
CA TYR A 80 -16.68 0.50 5.58
C TYR A 80 -17.61 0.41 4.36
N THR A 81 -17.96 -0.83 4.00
CA THR A 81 -19.02 -1.17 3.05
C THR A 81 -19.98 -2.15 3.75
N ASN A 82 -21.26 -1.76 3.90
CA ASN A 82 -22.25 -2.57 4.62
C ASN A 82 -21.79 -2.98 6.03
N LYS A 83 -21.22 -2.04 6.79
CA LYS A 83 -20.67 -2.23 8.14
C LYS A 83 -19.47 -3.20 8.23
N LYS A 84 -18.91 -3.61 7.10
CA LYS A 84 -17.69 -4.44 7.02
C LYS A 84 -16.52 -3.57 6.62
N LEU A 85 -15.38 -3.81 7.25
CA LEU A 85 -14.13 -3.15 6.90
C LEU A 85 -13.78 -3.42 5.43
N ASP A 86 -13.48 -2.36 4.68
CA ASP A 86 -13.22 -2.40 3.24
C ASP A 86 -11.90 -1.68 2.90
N PRO A 87 -10.75 -2.34 3.08
CA PRO A 87 -9.45 -1.74 2.80
C PRO A 87 -9.26 -1.34 1.34
N GLY A 88 -9.82 -2.11 0.40
CA GLY A 88 -9.73 -1.79 -1.03
C GLY A 88 -10.42 -0.48 -1.36
N LYS A 89 -11.58 -0.20 -0.75
CA LYS A 89 -12.29 1.08 -0.89
C LYS A 89 -11.46 2.26 -0.40
N ALA A 90 -10.88 2.14 0.80
CA ALA A 90 -10.03 3.18 1.35
C ALA A 90 -8.82 3.44 0.43
N LYS A 91 -8.23 2.40 -0.15
CA LYS A 91 -7.06 2.50 -1.02
C LYS A 91 -7.38 3.17 -2.36
N VAL A 92 -8.52 2.86 -3.01
CA VAL A 92 -8.90 3.54 -4.27
C VAL A 92 -9.33 4.99 -4.06
N LEU A 93 -9.70 5.37 -2.83
CA LEU A 93 -10.04 6.74 -2.45
C LEU A 93 -8.86 7.54 -1.90
N LEU A 94 -7.68 6.94 -1.82
CA LEU A 94 -6.51 7.48 -1.13
C LEU A 94 -6.07 8.86 -1.65
N TYR A 95 -6.22 9.13 -2.95
CA TYR A 95 -5.71 10.34 -3.60
C TYR A 95 -6.17 11.63 -2.92
N ASP A 96 -7.39 11.70 -2.46
CA ASP A 96 -7.97 12.88 -1.80
C ASP A 96 -7.35 13.17 -0.42
N TYR A 97 -6.74 12.16 0.18
CA TYR A 97 -6.17 12.19 1.54
C TYR A 97 -4.66 12.28 1.56
N LEU A 98 -4.00 12.27 0.40
CA LEU A 98 -2.55 12.37 0.32
C LEU A 98 -2.08 13.75 0.83
N PRO A 99 -1.21 13.82 1.87
CA PRO A 99 -0.83 15.10 2.46
C PRO A 99 0.29 15.82 1.69
N TYR A 100 1.11 15.09 0.94
CA TYR A 100 2.26 15.66 0.25
C TYR A 100 2.01 15.85 -1.24
N HIS A 101 2.89 16.60 -1.92
CA HIS A 101 2.89 16.65 -3.39
C HIS A 101 3.42 15.33 -3.97
N ASN A 102 4.49 14.80 -3.37
CA ASN A 102 5.11 13.54 -3.73
C ASN A 102 4.94 12.54 -2.57
N ASN A 103 4.15 11.50 -2.76
CA ASN A 103 3.76 10.56 -1.73
C ASN A 103 4.29 9.17 -2.05
N LEU A 104 5.07 8.56 -1.15
CA LEU A 104 5.38 7.15 -1.22
C LEU A 104 4.42 6.38 -0.30
N TYR A 105 3.35 5.86 -0.87
CA TYR A 105 2.42 4.99 -0.14
C TYR A 105 3.02 3.60 0.06
N LEU A 106 2.88 3.07 1.27
CA LEU A 106 3.31 1.72 1.64
C LEU A 106 2.20 1.00 2.41
N ASP A 107 1.94 -0.26 2.06
CA ASP A 107 1.16 -1.15 2.91
C ASP A 107 1.91 -1.38 4.24
N VAL A 108 1.17 -1.40 5.35
CA VAL A 108 1.78 -1.43 6.69
C VAL A 108 2.41 -2.78 7.07
N ASP A 109 2.14 -3.83 6.32
CA ASP A 109 2.68 -5.18 6.54
C ASP A 109 4.07 -5.37 5.93
N ALA A 110 4.93 -4.39 6.14
CA ALA A 110 6.33 -4.38 5.71
C ALA A 110 7.26 -3.85 6.81
N VAL A 111 8.55 -4.10 6.64
CA VAL A 111 9.65 -3.49 7.43
C VAL A 111 10.60 -2.81 6.45
N CYS A 112 10.98 -1.58 6.78
CA CYS A 112 11.99 -0.83 6.04
C CYS A 112 13.38 -1.34 6.38
N LEU A 113 14.21 -1.54 5.35
CA LEU A 113 15.57 -2.09 5.49
C LEU A 113 16.67 -1.07 5.14
N LYS A 114 16.28 0.06 4.51
CA LYS A 114 17.19 1.13 4.06
C LYS A 114 16.51 2.49 4.11
N ASP A 115 17.29 3.56 3.98
CA ASP A 115 16.76 4.91 3.77
C ASP A 115 15.92 4.97 2.47
N LEU A 116 14.68 5.41 2.59
CA LEU A 116 13.75 5.55 1.45
C LEU A 116 13.94 6.86 0.68
N GLN A 117 14.70 7.82 1.23
CA GLN A 117 14.89 9.13 0.60
C GLN A 117 15.48 9.03 -0.80
N PRO A 118 16.56 8.22 -1.04
CA PRO A 118 17.12 8.06 -2.37
C PRO A 118 16.12 7.50 -3.40
N LEU A 119 15.25 6.58 -2.98
CA LEU A 119 14.19 6.03 -3.84
C LEU A 119 13.18 7.12 -4.24
N ILE A 120 12.71 7.90 -3.26
CA ILE A 120 11.77 9.00 -3.52
C ILE A 120 12.40 10.04 -4.45
N ASP A 121 13.65 10.42 -4.22
CA ASP A 121 14.36 11.41 -5.02
C ASP A 121 14.55 10.92 -6.45
N GLN A 122 14.95 9.67 -6.64
CA GLN A 122 15.07 9.05 -7.97
C GLN A 122 13.74 9.07 -8.74
N LEU A 123 12.61 8.80 -8.07
CA LEU A 123 11.30 8.82 -8.71
C LEU A 123 10.90 10.25 -9.13
N ILE A 124 11.20 11.24 -8.29
CA ILE A 124 10.99 12.66 -8.61
C ILE A 124 11.86 13.11 -9.79
N GLU A 125 13.16 12.79 -9.76
CA GLU A 125 14.11 13.10 -10.83
C GLU A 125 13.73 12.47 -12.18
N ASN A 126 13.18 11.27 -12.16
CA ASN A 126 12.65 10.58 -13.33
C ASN A 126 11.25 11.09 -13.76
N ASN A 127 10.71 12.13 -13.11
CA ASN A 127 9.38 12.67 -13.36
C ASN A 127 8.28 11.60 -13.33
N ALA A 128 8.38 10.65 -12.40
CA ALA A 128 7.38 9.62 -12.22
C ALA A 128 6.09 10.25 -11.65
N GLU A 129 5.03 10.29 -12.46
CA GLU A 129 3.71 10.78 -12.02
C GLU A 129 2.99 9.74 -11.15
N TYR A 130 3.17 8.47 -11.50
CA TYR A 130 2.73 7.31 -10.72
C TYR A 130 3.71 6.16 -10.93
N ALA A 131 4.17 5.55 -9.83
CA ALA A 131 5.04 4.40 -9.87
C ALA A 131 4.56 3.29 -8.91
N THR A 132 4.78 2.03 -9.27
CA THR A 132 4.38 0.88 -8.46
C THR A 132 5.17 -0.37 -8.87
N HIS A 133 5.05 -1.45 -8.11
CA HIS A 133 5.61 -2.74 -8.50
C HIS A 133 4.76 -3.36 -9.62
N VAL A 134 5.32 -3.42 -10.84
CA VAL A 134 4.66 -4.01 -12.02
C VAL A 134 4.98 -5.50 -12.08
N VAL A 135 3.96 -6.33 -11.95
CA VAL A 135 4.07 -7.80 -12.03
C VAL A 135 4.09 -8.27 -13.50
N GLY A 136 3.42 -7.54 -14.38
CA GLY A 136 3.42 -7.84 -15.80
C GLY A 136 2.63 -6.85 -16.64
N GLU A 137 2.94 -6.80 -17.94
CA GLU A 137 2.22 -6.05 -18.97
C GLU A 137 1.47 -7.03 -19.89
N HIS A 138 0.19 -6.79 -20.12
CA HIS A 138 -0.67 -7.67 -20.90
C HIS A 138 -1.53 -6.90 -21.91
N THR A 139 -1.78 -7.50 -23.07
CA THR A 139 -2.78 -7.04 -24.02
C THR A 139 -3.99 -7.97 -23.98
N ILE A 140 -5.19 -7.42 -24.10
CA ILE A 140 -6.45 -8.18 -23.96
C ILE A 140 -6.67 -9.19 -25.09
N ASP A 141 -6.06 -9.00 -26.25
CA ASP A 141 -6.18 -9.86 -27.43
C ASP A 141 -5.47 -11.22 -27.32
N LYS A 142 -4.57 -11.39 -26.35
CA LYS A 142 -3.76 -12.62 -26.17
C LYS A 142 -4.51 -13.79 -25.50
N GLY A 143 -5.83 -13.68 -25.29
CA GLY A 143 -6.65 -14.77 -24.78
C GLY A 143 -6.35 -15.20 -23.36
N ARG A 144 -6.60 -16.48 -23.02
CA ARG A 144 -6.53 -17.04 -21.66
C ARG A 144 -5.11 -17.16 -21.06
N ASP A 145 -4.06 -16.75 -21.76
CA ASP A 145 -2.67 -16.77 -21.24
C ASP A 145 -2.39 -15.73 -20.15
N PHE A 146 -3.42 -15.11 -19.63
CA PHE A 146 -3.42 -14.26 -18.45
C PHE A 146 -3.15 -15.03 -17.13
N LYS A 147 -2.18 -15.92 -17.14
CA LYS A 147 -1.77 -16.66 -15.94
C LYS A 147 -1.35 -15.75 -14.77
N GLN A 148 -1.08 -14.48 -15.08
CA GLN A 148 -0.55 -13.52 -14.09
C GLN A 148 -1.56 -12.46 -13.62
N MET A 149 -2.74 -12.31 -14.24
CA MET A 149 -3.76 -11.47 -13.62
C MET A 149 -4.40 -12.24 -12.47
N GLN A 150 -4.02 -11.89 -11.26
CA GLN A 150 -4.39 -12.61 -10.05
C GLN A 150 -5.91 -12.65 -9.83
N TRP A 151 -6.65 -11.64 -10.27
CA TRP A 151 -7.98 -11.36 -9.78
C TRP A 151 -9.12 -11.71 -10.73
N ALA A 152 -8.95 -11.54 -12.03
CA ALA A 152 -9.99 -11.87 -13.02
C ALA A 152 -9.41 -12.29 -14.38
N TRP A 153 -10.23 -12.94 -15.24
CA TRP A 153 -9.84 -13.27 -16.60
C TRP A 153 -9.95 -12.03 -17.52
N ALA A 154 -9.09 -11.94 -18.51
CA ALA A 154 -9.04 -10.82 -19.44
C ALA A 154 -10.36 -10.56 -20.17
N ASP A 155 -11.00 -11.63 -20.66
CA ASP A 155 -12.29 -11.56 -21.32
C ASP A 155 -13.39 -11.02 -20.39
N GLN A 156 -13.35 -11.36 -19.12
CA GLN A 156 -14.27 -10.85 -18.13
C GLN A 156 -14.04 -9.36 -17.85
N LEU A 157 -12.76 -8.92 -17.77
CA LEU A 157 -12.41 -7.52 -17.60
C LEU A 157 -12.85 -6.70 -18.80
N TRP A 158 -12.60 -7.20 -20.02
CA TRP A 158 -13.01 -6.53 -21.24
C TRP A 158 -14.53 -6.35 -21.30
N GLN A 159 -15.30 -7.42 -21.08
CA GLN A 159 -16.75 -7.37 -21.13
C GLN A 159 -17.34 -6.47 -20.04
N HIS A 160 -16.80 -6.54 -18.82
CA HIS A 160 -17.37 -5.83 -17.67
C HIS A 160 -17.03 -4.34 -17.69
N PHE A 161 -15.78 -3.99 -17.99
CA PHE A 161 -15.31 -2.61 -17.94
C PHE A 161 -15.23 -1.90 -19.30
N GLY A 162 -15.61 -2.58 -20.39
CA GLY A 162 -15.59 -1.98 -21.72
C GLY A 162 -14.19 -1.63 -22.22
N LEU A 163 -13.19 -2.46 -21.88
CA LEU A 163 -11.84 -2.35 -22.44
C LEU A 163 -11.86 -2.83 -23.90
N VAL A 164 -11.00 -2.24 -24.75
CA VAL A 164 -10.82 -2.68 -26.13
C VAL A 164 -9.66 -3.66 -26.24
N LYS A 165 -9.67 -4.53 -27.28
CA LYS A 165 -8.67 -5.61 -27.44
C LYS A 165 -7.21 -5.12 -27.46
N SER A 166 -6.99 -3.90 -27.95
CA SER A 166 -5.65 -3.28 -28.01
C SER A 166 -5.21 -2.61 -26.72
N ASP A 167 -6.08 -2.53 -25.70
CA ASP A 167 -5.70 -1.91 -24.44
C ASP A 167 -4.64 -2.73 -23.72
N LYS A 168 -3.63 -2.04 -23.24
CA LYS A 168 -2.61 -2.62 -22.37
C LYS A 168 -3.06 -2.51 -20.92
N ILE A 169 -3.00 -3.62 -20.20
CA ILE A 169 -3.27 -3.67 -18.77
C ILE A 169 -1.96 -3.99 -18.07
N TYR A 170 -1.68 -3.26 -16.99
CA TYR A 170 -0.52 -3.49 -16.15
C TYR A 170 -0.98 -4.19 -14.87
N ALA A 171 -0.60 -5.47 -14.72
CA ALA A 171 -0.79 -6.16 -13.45
C ALA A 171 0.21 -5.59 -12.44
N ILE A 172 -0.30 -5.03 -11.36
CA ILE A 172 0.52 -4.41 -10.32
C ILE A 172 0.37 -5.13 -8.98
N ASN A 173 1.34 -4.90 -8.10
CA ASN A 173 1.17 -5.10 -6.67
C ASN A 173 1.10 -3.72 -6.01
N SER A 174 -0.03 -3.41 -5.39
CA SER A 174 -0.34 -2.10 -4.83
C SER A 174 0.25 -1.83 -3.44
N SER A 175 1.10 -2.74 -2.93
CA SER A 175 1.72 -2.56 -1.60
C SER A 175 2.75 -1.44 -1.54
N ILE A 176 3.25 -1.00 -2.70
CA ILE A 176 4.07 0.19 -2.85
C ILE A 176 3.57 1.02 -4.02
N GLN A 177 3.32 2.31 -3.79
CA GLN A 177 2.88 3.23 -4.82
C GLN A 177 3.55 4.60 -4.57
N PHE A 178 4.25 5.12 -5.58
CA PHE A 178 4.63 6.53 -5.60
C PHE A 178 3.56 7.30 -6.37
N ILE A 179 3.07 8.38 -5.77
CA ILE A 179 1.94 9.15 -6.29
C ILE A 179 2.30 10.64 -6.22
N GLN A 180 2.53 11.24 -7.38
CA GLN A 180 2.63 12.67 -7.50
C GLN A 180 1.22 13.27 -7.60
N LYS A 181 0.95 14.36 -6.89
CA LYS A 181 -0.32 15.09 -7.06
C LYS A 181 -0.33 15.83 -8.39
N CYS A 182 -0.87 15.17 -9.42
CA CYS A 182 -1.01 15.69 -10.78
C CYS A 182 -2.27 15.13 -11.44
N GLU A 183 -2.70 15.75 -12.54
CA GLU A 183 -3.93 15.40 -13.27
C GLU A 183 -3.98 13.91 -13.69
N LYS A 184 -2.85 13.33 -14.12
CA LYS A 184 -2.82 11.94 -14.56
C LYS A 184 -2.97 10.96 -13.41
N ALA A 185 -2.26 11.17 -12.30
CA ALA A 185 -2.42 10.34 -11.12
C ALA A 185 -3.84 10.47 -10.54
N GLU A 186 -4.41 11.68 -10.53
CA GLU A 186 -5.80 11.90 -10.15
C GLU A 186 -6.77 11.13 -11.03
N ALA A 187 -6.63 11.21 -12.36
CA ALA A 187 -7.49 10.51 -13.30
C ALA A 187 -7.48 8.99 -13.07
N ILE A 188 -6.30 8.42 -12.78
CA ILE A 188 -6.16 6.98 -12.45
C ILE A 188 -6.95 6.64 -11.19
N TYR A 189 -6.79 7.41 -10.12
CA TYR A 189 -7.49 7.16 -8.85
C TYR A 189 -9.00 7.37 -8.98
N ARG A 190 -9.45 8.47 -9.63
CA ARG A 190 -10.88 8.74 -9.87
C ARG A 190 -11.55 7.61 -10.62
N MET A 191 -10.91 7.12 -11.68
CA MET A 191 -11.44 6.02 -12.47
C MET A 191 -11.44 4.69 -11.68
N ALA A 192 -10.39 4.39 -10.94
CA ALA A 192 -10.33 3.20 -10.08
C ALA A 192 -11.44 3.24 -9.01
N ALA A 193 -11.62 4.39 -8.35
CA ALA A 193 -12.66 4.61 -7.35
C ALA A 193 -14.06 4.49 -7.93
N ASP A 194 -14.33 5.10 -9.08
CA ASP A 194 -15.63 5.02 -9.75
C ASP A 194 -15.99 3.55 -10.07
N MET A 195 -15.07 2.83 -10.69
CA MET A 195 -15.30 1.41 -10.99
C MET A 195 -15.49 0.56 -9.73
N TYR A 196 -14.69 0.81 -8.68
CA TYR A 196 -14.80 0.08 -7.41
C TYR A 196 -16.16 0.27 -6.75
N ILE A 197 -16.66 1.51 -6.72
CA ILE A 197 -17.87 1.90 -5.99
C ILE A 197 -19.12 1.66 -6.82
N ASN A 198 -19.13 2.09 -8.08
CA ASN A 198 -20.32 2.16 -8.92
C ASN A 198 -20.45 1.00 -9.90
N ASN A 199 -19.35 0.34 -10.25
CA ASN A 199 -19.34 -0.79 -11.18
C ASN A 199 -18.42 -1.92 -10.70
N PRO A 200 -18.59 -2.45 -9.47
CA PRO A 200 -17.70 -3.48 -8.94
C PRO A 200 -17.79 -4.79 -9.73
N MET A 201 -16.66 -5.45 -9.87
CA MET A 201 -16.60 -6.77 -10.50
C MET A 201 -17.43 -7.78 -9.69
N PRO A 202 -18.34 -8.55 -10.30
CA PRO A 202 -19.08 -9.57 -9.56
C PRO A 202 -18.15 -10.60 -8.90
N LEU A 203 -18.35 -10.88 -7.60
CA LEU A 203 -17.47 -11.75 -6.81
C LEU A 203 -17.34 -13.17 -7.40
N ASN A 204 -18.38 -13.67 -8.08
CA ASN A 204 -18.35 -14.97 -8.74
C ASN A 204 -17.49 -15.00 -10.02
N LYS A 205 -17.09 -13.83 -10.54
CA LYS A 205 -16.18 -13.70 -11.68
C LYS A 205 -14.72 -13.47 -11.24
N LEU A 206 -14.47 -13.26 -9.95
CA LEU A 206 -13.11 -13.20 -9.43
C LEU A 206 -12.49 -14.59 -9.39
N ARG A 207 -11.23 -14.70 -9.81
CA ARG A 207 -10.46 -15.96 -9.77
C ARG A 207 -10.10 -16.39 -8.35
N MET A 208 -9.92 -15.43 -7.48
CA MET A 208 -9.57 -15.66 -6.07
C MET A 208 -10.60 -14.96 -5.19
N LYS A 209 -11.07 -15.67 -4.18
CA LYS A 209 -11.90 -15.08 -3.14
C LYS A 209 -11.00 -14.35 -2.16
N TRP A 210 -11.09 -13.04 -2.14
CA TRP A 210 -10.43 -12.21 -1.14
C TRP A 210 -11.33 -12.09 0.09
N GLY A 211 -10.80 -12.43 1.27
CA GLY A 211 -11.60 -12.43 2.50
C GLY A 211 -12.10 -11.06 2.96
N GLY A 212 -11.61 -9.98 2.39
CA GLY A 212 -11.91 -8.60 2.77
C GLY A 212 -12.73 -7.80 1.77
N GLY A 213 -13.18 -8.37 0.66
CA GLY A 213 -13.95 -7.63 -0.35
C GLY A 213 -13.36 -7.69 -1.76
N GLN A 214 -13.42 -6.57 -2.48
CA GLN A 214 -12.86 -6.43 -3.82
C GLN A 214 -11.34 -6.13 -3.73
N PRO A 215 -10.50 -6.71 -4.61
CA PRO A 215 -9.08 -6.36 -4.68
C PRO A 215 -8.92 -5.00 -5.38
N ASP A 216 -8.29 -4.04 -4.71
CA ASP A 216 -8.01 -2.71 -5.27
C ASP A 216 -7.13 -2.75 -6.53
N GLU A 217 -6.16 -3.65 -6.56
CA GLU A 217 -5.25 -3.85 -7.70
C GLU A 217 -6.00 -4.07 -9.03
N LEU A 218 -7.13 -4.79 -9.01
CA LEU A 218 -7.94 -5.02 -10.20
C LEU A 218 -8.38 -3.69 -10.84
N TYR A 219 -8.83 -2.76 -10.02
CA TYR A 219 -9.37 -1.47 -10.49
C TYR A 219 -8.26 -0.53 -10.95
N PHE A 220 -7.12 -0.54 -10.30
CA PHE A 220 -5.94 0.16 -10.80
C PHE A 220 -5.45 -0.39 -12.14
N ASN A 221 -5.38 -1.72 -12.28
CA ASN A 221 -4.97 -2.37 -13.54
C ASN A 221 -5.86 -1.94 -14.71
N VAL A 222 -7.19 -1.93 -14.51
CA VAL A 222 -8.15 -1.48 -15.51
C VAL A 222 -8.03 0.03 -15.76
N SER A 223 -7.85 0.82 -14.71
CA SER A 223 -7.69 2.26 -14.82
C SER A 223 -6.47 2.65 -15.64
N PHE A 224 -5.33 1.99 -15.45
CA PHE A 224 -4.15 2.19 -16.29
C PHE A 224 -4.44 1.93 -17.78
N GLY A 225 -5.12 0.81 -18.09
CA GLY A 225 -5.49 0.47 -19.45
C GLY A 225 -6.37 1.53 -20.10
N LYS A 226 -7.44 1.94 -19.41
CA LYS A 226 -8.38 2.94 -19.92
C LYS A 226 -7.75 4.33 -20.10
N ASN A 227 -6.85 4.73 -19.22
CA ASN A 227 -6.12 5.99 -19.32
C ASN A 227 -4.91 5.89 -20.27
N LYS A 228 -4.61 4.74 -20.85
CA LYS A 228 -3.42 4.47 -21.68
C LYS A 228 -2.14 4.91 -20.96
N PHE A 229 -2.10 4.70 -19.66
CA PHE A 229 -1.01 5.09 -18.79
C PHE A 229 -0.15 3.88 -18.43
N LYS A 230 1.16 3.99 -18.64
CA LYS A 230 2.13 3.01 -18.17
C LYS A 230 2.71 3.48 -16.84
N PRO A 231 2.47 2.79 -15.71
CA PRO A 231 3.11 3.15 -14.44
C PRO A 231 4.62 2.97 -14.53
N TYR A 232 5.37 3.82 -13.84
CA TYR A 232 6.81 3.63 -13.66
C TYR A 232 7.02 2.41 -12.77
N GLU A 233 7.97 1.54 -13.15
CA GLU A 233 8.24 0.30 -12.42
C GLU A 233 9.15 0.53 -11.23
N VAL A 234 8.74 0.03 -10.05
CA VAL A 234 9.51 0.10 -8.80
C VAL A 234 9.79 -1.30 -8.26
N ASN A 235 11.05 -1.69 -8.22
CA ASN A 235 11.52 -2.96 -7.66
C ASN A 235 12.17 -2.74 -6.28
N ALA A 236 11.43 -2.11 -5.36
CA ALA A 236 11.96 -1.71 -4.05
C ALA A 236 11.53 -2.62 -2.90
N ILE A 237 10.57 -3.53 -3.13
CA ILE A 237 9.99 -4.39 -2.10
C ILE A 237 10.22 -5.87 -2.41
N CYS A 238 10.76 -6.60 -1.43
CA CYS A 238 10.84 -8.05 -1.46
C CYS A 238 9.57 -8.63 -0.83
N PHE A 239 8.91 -9.54 -1.54
CA PHE A 239 7.78 -10.28 -1.01
C PHE A 239 8.26 -11.61 -0.44
N GLN A 240 7.70 -12.04 0.68
CA GLN A 240 8.04 -13.30 1.33
C GLN A 240 7.87 -14.55 0.44
N MET A 241 7.16 -14.44 -0.67
CA MET A 241 7.03 -15.52 -1.64
C MET A 241 8.30 -15.70 -2.50
N ASN A 242 9.19 -14.71 -2.51
CA ASN A 242 10.46 -14.74 -3.23
C ASN A 242 11.50 -15.51 -2.40
N ARG A 243 11.34 -16.84 -2.33
CA ARG A 243 12.19 -17.74 -1.52
C ARG A 243 13.61 -17.93 -2.05
N GLU A 244 13.93 -17.34 -3.16
CA GLU A 244 15.24 -17.45 -3.83
C GLU A 244 16.31 -16.53 -3.24
N PHE A 245 15.93 -15.55 -2.42
CA PHE A 245 16.88 -14.60 -1.82
C PHE A 245 17.27 -15.01 -0.39
N THR A 246 18.56 -14.92 -0.10
CA THR A 246 19.08 -14.96 1.27
C THR A 246 18.74 -13.65 2.00
N PHE A 247 18.78 -13.63 3.33
CA PHE A 247 18.54 -12.41 4.10
C PHE A 247 19.52 -11.28 3.74
N SER A 248 20.80 -11.61 3.50
CA SER A 248 21.81 -10.64 3.07
C SER A 248 21.49 -10.03 1.71
N GLN A 249 21.05 -10.85 0.75
CA GLN A 249 20.60 -10.36 -0.56
C GLN A 249 19.35 -9.48 -0.47
N ILE A 250 18.42 -9.81 0.44
CA ILE A 250 17.23 -8.98 0.67
C ILE A 250 17.66 -7.61 1.19
N GLU A 251 18.53 -7.55 2.19
CA GLU A 251 19.04 -6.29 2.74
C GLU A 251 19.84 -5.47 1.72
N GLU A 252 20.57 -6.13 0.84
CA GLU A 252 21.38 -5.46 -0.19
C GLU A 252 20.53 -4.92 -1.33
N GLN A 253 19.54 -5.68 -1.80
CA GLN A 253 18.81 -5.37 -3.04
C GLN A 253 17.53 -4.57 -2.83
N PHE A 254 16.83 -4.74 -1.69
CA PHE A 254 15.52 -4.17 -1.48
C PHE A 254 15.51 -3.10 -0.38
N TYR A 255 14.60 -2.16 -0.50
CA TYR A 255 14.33 -1.13 0.51
C TYR A 255 13.37 -1.63 1.58
N LEU A 256 12.50 -2.56 1.23
CA LEU A 256 11.41 -3.05 2.06
C LEU A 256 11.32 -4.58 1.98
N MET A 257 10.93 -5.19 3.10
CA MET A 257 10.52 -6.58 3.15
C MET A 257 9.07 -6.67 3.64
N SER A 258 8.17 -7.14 2.75
CA SER A 258 6.79 -7.40 3.12
C SER A 258 6.66 -8.76 3.81
N TYR A 259 5.89 -8.79 4.90
CA TYR A 259 5.48 -10.02 5.58
C TYR A 259 4.00 -10.33 5.35
N TYR A 260 3.42 -9.73 4.30
CA TYR A 260 2.05 -10.00 3.88
C TYR A 260 1.83 -11.50 3.66
N GLY A 261 0.76 -11.99 4.25
CA GLY A 261 0.31 -13.35 4.02
C GLY A 261 -0.61 -13.78 5.15
N GLY A 262 -1.87 -13.99 4.82
CA GLY A 262 -2.81 -14.64 5.73
C GLY A 262 -2.31 -16.04 6.12
N LYS A 263 -3.02 -16.72 7.03
CA LYS A 263 -2.72 -18.09 7.48
C LYS A 263 -2.25 -18.99 6.34
N GLY A 264 -1.03 -19.50 6.47
CA GLY A 264 -0.42 -20.48 5.57
C GLY A 264 0.49 -19.92 4.50
N PHE A 265 0.60 -18.60 4.33
CA PHE A 265 1.48 -17.99 3.32
C PHE A 265 2.79 -17.44 3.89
N THR A 266 2.84 -17.12 5.18
CA THR A 266 4.04 -16.55 5.79
C THR A 266 4.94 -17.68 6.30
N PRO A 267 6.11 -17.92 5.68
CA PRO A 267 7.13 -18.75 6.29
C PRO A 267 7.56 -18.10 7.60
N THR A 268 7.41 -18.82 8.71
CA THR A 268 7.74 -18.33 10.05
C THR A 268 9.16 -17.78 10.15
N PHE A 269 10.11 -18.31 9.36
CA PHE A 269 11.49 -17.86 9.38
C PHE A 269 11.69 -16.40 8.92
N TYR A 270 10.87 -15.86 8.00
CA TYR A 270 10.94 -14.45 7.60
C TYR A 270 10.37 -13.54 8.68
N THR A 271 9.23 -13.91 9.26
CA THR A 271 8.64 -13.14 10.36
C THR A 271 9.54 -13.16 11.59
N ASP A 272 10.12 -14.32 11.92
CA ASP A 272 11.08 -14.45 13.02
C ASP A 272 12.36 -13.65 12.78
N TRP A 273 12.83 -13.59 11.54
CA TRP A 273 13.99 -12.76 11.19
C TRP A 273 13.68 -11.28 11.35
N LEU A 274 12.54 -10.82 10.83
CA LEU A 274 12.12 -9.42 10.96
C LEU A 274 11.86 -9.03 12.42
N ASP A 275 11.21 -9.90 13.21
CA ASP A 275 10.98 -9.68 14.64
C ASP A 275 12.31 -9.56 15.42
N ARG A 276 13.28 -10.45 15.15
CA ARG A 276 14.62 -10.35 15.75
C ARG A 276 15.32 -9.06 15.36
N LYS A 277 15.20 -8.65 14.09
CA LYS A 277 15.81 -7.41 13.59
C LYS A 277 15.20 -6.18 14.24
N LEU A 278 13.87 -6.07 14.27
CA LEU A 278 13.16 -4.99 14.97
C LEU A 278 13.51 -4.94 16.46
N LYS A 279 13.54 -6.11 17.11
CA LYS A 279 13.91 -6.20 18.53
C LYS A 279 15.33 -5.70 18.76
N ALA A 280 16.30 -6.11 17.96
CA ALA A 280 17.69 -5.65 18.08
C ALA A 280 17.79 -4.13 17.89
N TRP A 281 17.17 -3.60 16.84
CA TRP A 281 17.15 -2.16 16.58
C TRP A 281 16.49 -1.34 17.68
N MET A 282 15.35 -1.78 18.20
CA MET A 282 14.67 -1.10 19.31
C MET A 282 15.48 -1.18 20.61
N GLN A 283 16.18 -2.30 20.85
CA GLN A 283 17.10 -2.42 21.99
C GLN A 283 18.27 -1.44 21.92
N GLU A 284 18.89 -1.27 20.74
CA GLU A 284 19.95 -0.28 20.51
C GLU A 284 19.45 1.15 20.77
N ASP A 285 18.19 1.43 20.43
CA ASP A 285 17.56 2.74 20.65
C ASP A 285 16.94 2.90 22.07
N GLY A 286 17.10 1.91 22.97
CA GLY A 286 16.54 1.93 24.31
C GLY A 286 15.02 1.73 24.36
N ILE A 287 14.41 1.18 23.31
CA ILE A 287 12.98 0.99 23.15
C ILE A 287 12.62 -0.49 23.39
N GLN A 288 11.52 -0.76 24.08
CA GLN A 288 11.01 -2.10 24.23
C GLN A 288 10.20 -2.52 22.99
N HIS A 289 10.59 -3.62 22.33
CA HIS A 289 9.80 -4.22 21.25
C HIS A 289 8.52 -4.86 21.83
N LYS A 290 7.35 -4.31 21.47
CA LYS A 290 6.03 -4.73 21.99
C LYS A 290 5.16 -5.39 20.92
N TYR A 291 5.33 -5.02 19.64
CA TYR A 291 4.41 -5.35 18.55
C TYR A 291 5.03 -6.37 17.60
N PHE A 292 5.05 -7.63 18.05
CA PHE A 292 5.64 -8.75 17.29
C PHE A 292 4.85 -9.06 16.01
N ILE A 293 5.56 -9.28 14.91
CA ILE A 293 4.96 -9.55 13.59
C ILE A 293 4.08 -10.81 13.64
N HIS A 294 4.49 -11.87 14.33
CA HIS A 294 3.70 -13.09 14.46
C HIS A 294 2.34 -12.84 15.16
N ARG A 295 2.23 -11.86 16.06
CA ARG A 295 0.96 -11.46 16.67
C ARG A 295 0.10 -10.61 15.75
N ILE A 296 0.73 -9.81 14.88
CA ILE A 296 0.07 -9.01 13.86
C ILE A 296 -0.58 -9.92 12.82
N THR A 297 0.12 -10.98 12.43
CA THR A 297 -0.34 -11.95 11.42
C THR A 297 -1.30 -13.01 11.98
N ASP A 298 -1.36 -13.21 13.29
CA ASP A 298 -2.29 -14.16 13.94
C ASP A 298 -3.66 -13.51 14.21
N HIS A 299 -4.60 -13.74 13.30
CA HIS A 299 -5.96 -13.20 13.38
C HIS A 299 -6.78 -13.70 14.60
N LYS A 300 -6.30 -14.66 15.37
CA LYS A 300 -7.01 -15.18 16.55
C LYS A 300 -6.96 -14.24 17.76
N HIS A 301 -5.99 -13.33 17.82
CA HIS A 301 -5.82 -12.42 18.96
C HIS A 301 -6.41 -11.02 18.73
N ALA A 302 -7.17 -10.81 17.66
CA ALA A 302 -7.55 -9.49 17.17
C ALA A 302 -8.78 -8.85 17.84
N ASP A 303 -9.44 -9.49 18.80
CA ASP A 303 -10.59 -8.89 19.51
C ASP A 303 -10.59 -9.22 20.99
N PRO A 304 -10.14 -8.29 21.88
CA PRO A 304 -10.22 -8.49 23.32
C PRO A 304 -11.64 -8.34 23.89
N LYS A 305 -12.66 -8.13 23.04
CA LYS A 305 -14.08 -7.95 23.44
C LYS A 305 -15.03 -8.94 22.78
N ARG A 306 -14.58 -10.16 22.48
CA ARG A 306 -15.48 -11.29 22.29
C ARG A 306 -15.46 -12.20 23.47
#